data_e1a512d2d7cd2ce6dae0ca21b80ad55c
#
_entry.id   e1a512d2d7cd2ce6dae0ca21b80ad55c
#
_cell.length_a   1.000
_cell.length_b   1.000
_cell.length_c   1.000
_cell.angle_alpha   90.00
_cell.angle_beta   90.00
_cell.angle_gamma   90.00
#
_symmetry.space_group_name_H-M   'P 1'
#
loop_
_entity.id
_entity.type
_entity.pdbx_description
1 polymer ?
#
loop_
_entity_poly.entity_id
_entity_poly.type
_entity_poly.pdbx_seq_one_letter_code
_entity_poly.pdbx_strand_id
1 'polypeptide(L)'
;MFYGWWLVLFSALSLAVMGPASVAVANLFQNPVTHEFGITNSQFAISNSLVLGMGIFLSPFISKKLAFGNFRLVYVVGVLIYGLAYIGFSFAPNMYVFYALALLVGVGNVSTTIIPVSMLVNNWFVKKRGLALSLSFTGLGVGGVIFSQAVTFLITNVGWRYTYLIYGLIILLVGIPIGWFVFRAIPEDMGMTAYGAEEPVSLKEGEKEVAATTPPASGVVVTKPYFILLLIGGVMVGLANNGGLGQFPPVLADLHGPIRAATLISLYSAVGIVGKITLGNITDRFGTVFSTIYAAVLLTVTYLVMTLAENYSLAIVMAVLFGLGNAVGTVAPPLITAAIYAPEDFSKAYGYLQSALLLGMTAGSLFAAGIADLTGSYNYAWIALAIASAFIGVSWVGAYRSAQKDK
;
A
#
# COMPACT_ATOMS: atom_id res chain seq x y z
N MET A 1 -2.00 -14.84 24.90
CA MET A 1 -2.08 -13.71 23.92
C MET A 1 -2.85 -14.23 22.70
N PHE A 2 -3.82 -13.48 22.17
CA PHE A 2 -4.59 -13.90 20.99
C PHE A 2 -3.68 -14.07 19.76
N TYR A 3 -3.84 -15.19 19.04
CA TYR A 3 -2.95 -15.54 17.92
C TYR A 3 -2.92 -14.48 16.80
N GLY A 4 -4.03 -13.77 16.56
CA GLY A 4 -4.10 -12.68 15.59
C GLY A 4 -3.03 -11.59 15.78
N TRP A 5 -2.58 -11.30 17.01
CA TRP A 5 -1.50 -10.34 17.24
C TRP A 5 -0.12 -10.86 16.79
N TRP A 6 0.09 -12.17 16.81
CA TRP A 6 1.27 -12.77 16.19
C TRP A 6 1.22 -12.62 14.66
N LEU A 7 0.03 -12.80 14.07
CA LEU A 7 -0.15 -12.56 12.64
C LEU A 7 0.16 -11.10 12.27
N VAL A 8 -0.26 -10.12 13.09
CA VAL A 8 0.06 -8.70 12.89
C VAL A 8 1.58 -8.47 12.93
N LEU A 9 2.28 -9.02 13.92
CA LEU A 9 3.73 -8.89 14.06
C LEU A 9 4.47 -9.49 12.86
N PHE A 10 4.13 -10.73 12.47
CA PHE A 10 4.77 -11.40 11.35
C PHE A 10 4.35 -10.81 9.99
N SER A 11 3.17 -10.23 9.88
CA SER A 11 2.77 -9.42 8.72
C SER A 11 3.62 -8.16 8.60
N ALA A 12 3.87 -7.46 9.71
CA ALA A 12 4.77 -6.31 9.73
C ALA A 12 6.20 -6.71 9.33
N LEU A 13 6.71 -7.84 9.83
CA LEU A 13 8.03 -8.37 9.44
C LEU A 13 8.09 -8.74 7.95
N SER A 14 7.06 -9.43 7.45
CA SER A 14 6.94 -9.76 6.03
C SER A 14 6.96 -8.51 5.15
N LEU A 15 6.14 -7.51 5.51
CA LEU A 15 6.08 -6.24 4.79
C LEU A 15 7.36 -5.42 4.92
N ALA A 16 8.09 -5.54 6.03
CA ALA A 16 9.38 -4.87 6.20
C ALA A 16 10.44 -5.42 5.24
N VAL A 17 10.40 -6.72 4.96
CA VAL A 17 11.35 -7.37 4.03
C VAL A 17 10.91 -7.21 2.57
N MET A 18 9.66 -7.45 2.25
CA MET A 18 9.18 -7.55 0.86
C MET A 18 8.68 -6.22 0.28
N GLY A 19 8.11 -5.35 1.12
CA GLY A 19 7.55 -4.08 0.66
C GLY A 19 8.58 -3.12 0.05
N PRO A 20 9.70 -2.83 0.73
CA PRO A 20 10.73 -1.93 0.20
C PRO A 20 11.37 -2.43 -1.08
N ALA A 21 11.46 -3.73 -1.27
CA ALA A 21 12.05 -4.37 -2.45
C ALA A 21 11.42 -3.88 -3.77
N SER A 22 10.14 -3.59 -3.79
CA SER A 22 9.45 -3.17 -5.00
C SER A 22 9.50 -1.67 -5.30
N VAL A 23 9.79 -0.82 -4.33
CA VAL A 23 9.75 0.65 -4.51
C VAL A 23 10.97 1.34 -3.88
N ALA A 24 11.10 1.32 -2.55
CA ALA A 24 12.09 2.14 -1.86
C ALA A 24 13.54 1.70 -2.13
N VAL A 25 13.77 0.40 -2.15
CA VAL A 25 15.10 -0.21 -2.35
C VAL A 25 15.42 -0.40 -3.84
N ALA A 26 14.40 -0.65 -4.68
CA ALA A 26 14.60 -0.89 -6.11
C ALA A 26 15.36 0.27 -6.80
N ASN A 27 15.08 1.50 -6.42
CA ASN A 27 15.74 2.68 -7.00
C ASN A 27 17.22 2.84 -6.61
N LEU A 28 17.67 2.20 -5.53
CA LEU A 28 19.09 2.23 -5.13
C LEU A 28 19.98 1.47 -6.13
N PHE A 29 19.43 0.51 -6.84
CA PHE A 29 20.14 -0.25 -7.88
C PHE A 29 20.22 0.48 -9.21
N GLN A 30 19.50 1.59 -9.40
CA GLN A 30 19.43 2.30 -10.68
C GLN A 30 20.82 2.69 -11.19
N ASN A 31 21.60 3.46 -10.43
CA ASN A 31 22.90 3.96 -10.88
C ASN A 31 23.91 2.85 -11.23
N PRO A 32 24.15 1.84 -10.38
CA PRO A 32 25.10 0.78 -10.71
C PRO A 32 24.65 -0.08 -11.90
N VAL A 33 23.35 -0.35 -12.04
CA VAL A 33 22.81 -1.14 -13.17
C VAL A 33 22.85 -0.35 -14.48
N THR A 34 22.47 0.93 -14.47
CA THR A 34 22.52 1.78 -15.69
C THR A 34 23.94 1.97 -16.15
N HIS A 35 24.90 2.13 -15.25
CA HIS A 35 26.30 2.26 -15.60
C HIS A 35 26.87 0.98 -16.23
N GLU A 36 26.57 -0.20 -15.65
CA GLU A 36 27.10 -1.48 -16.16
C GLU A 36 26.49 -1.87 -17.51
N PHE A 37 25.19 -1.65 -17.69
CA PHE A 37 24.51 -2.00 -18.96
C PHE A 37 24.58 -0.89 -20.03
N GLY A 38 25.12 0.29 -19.72
CA GLY A 38 25.19 1.42 -20.63
C GLY A 38 23.80 1.95 -21.06
N ILE A 39 22.81 1.89 -20.15
CA ILE A 39 21.42 2.27 -20.42
C ILE A 39 21.04 3.58 -19.72
N THR A 40 19.94 4.18 -20.16
CA THR A 40 19.41 5.40 -19.56
C THR A 40 18.61 5.11 -18.29
N ASN A 41 18.47 6.11 -17.41
CA ASN A 41 17.61 6.04 -16.23
C ASN A 41 16.15 5.72 -16.60
N SER A 42 15.67 6.25 -17.73
CA SER A 42 14.32 5.95 -18.23
C SER A 42 14.14 4.49 -18.60
N GLN A 43 15.16 3.86 -19.18
CA GLN A 43 15.13 2.43 -19.50
C GLN A 43 15.11 1.58 -18.20
N PHE A 44 15.86 1.97 -17.18
CA PHE A 44 15.75 1.30 -15.87
C PHE A 44 14.35 1.50 -15.24
N ALA A 45 13.78 2.70 -15.32
CA ALA A 45 12.46 3.00 -14.78
C ALA A 45 11.34 2.14 -15.39
N ILE A 46 11.51 1.63 -16.62
CA ILE A 46 10.58 0.67 -17.24
C ILE A 46 10.44 -0.59 -16.35
N SER A 47 11.53 -1.08 -15.73
CA SER A 47 11.46 -2.24 -14.85
C SER A 47 10.52 -2.02 -13.66
N ASN A 48 10.59 -0.84 -13.03
CA ASN A 48 9.69 -0.48 -11.93
C ASN A 48 8.23 -0.36 -12.39
N SER A 49 8.02 0.19 -13.60
CA SER A 49 6.69 0.27 -14.20
C SER A 49 6.11 -1.10 -14.52
N LEU A 50 6.94 -2.07 -14.93
CA LEU A 50 6.52 -3.46 -15.16
C LEU A 50 6.11 -4.14 -13.85
N VAL A 51 6.84 -3.92 -12.76
CA VAL A 51 6.46 -4.43 -11.43
C VAL A 51 5.08 -3.93 -11.01
N LEU A 52 4.83 -2.63 -11.09
CA LEU A 52 3.54 -2.02 -10.74
C LEU A 52 2.43 -2.42 -11.71
N GLY A 53 2.74 -2.45 -13.01
CA GLY A 53 1.81 -2.83 -14.07
C GLY A 53 1.26 -4.25 -13.89
N MET A 54 2.11 -5.21 -13.50
CA MET A 54 1.66 -6.57 -13.17
C MET A 54 0.63 -6.57 -12.05
N GLY A 55 0.80 -5.68 -11.06
CA GLY A 55 -0.16 -5.51 -9.97
C GLY A 55 -1.55 -5.09 -10.44
N ILE A 56 -1.64 -4.22 -11.45
CA ILE A 56 -2.93 -3.76 -12.00
C ILE A 56 -3.76 -4.94 -12.50
N PHE A 57 -3.14 -5.84 -13.26
CA PHE A 57 -3.85 -6.98 -13.86
C PHE A 57 -4.03 -8.15 -12.90
N LEU A 58 -3.06 -8.42 -12.03
CA LEU A 58 -3.05 -9.62 -11.21
C LEU A 58 -3.78 -9.46 -9.86
N SER A 59 -3.99 -8.24 -9.36
CA SER A 59 -4.60 -8.04 -8.03
C SER A 59 -5.95 -8.73 -7.87
N PRO A 60 -6.93 -8.66 -8.80
CA PRO A 60 -8.20 -9.34 -8.64
C PRO A 60 -8.06 -10.87 -8.67
N PHE A 61 -7.13 -11.38 -9.50
CA PHE A 61 -6.90 -12.80 -9.66
C PHE A 61 -6.23 -13.41 -8.43
N ILE A 62 -5.16 -12.77 -7.93
CA ILE A 62 -4.43 -13.20 -6.73
C ILE A 62 -5.32 -13.10 -5.50
N SER A 63 -6.07 -12.00 -5.36
CA SER A 63 -7.03 -11.82 -4.28
C SER A 63 -8.06 -12.96 -4.22
N LYS A 64 -8.62 -13.34 -5.37
CA LYS A 64 -9.54 -14.48 -5.47
C LYS A 64 -8.85 -15.81 -5.10
N LYS A 65 -7.61 -16.03 -5.58
CA LYS A 65 -6.87 -17.26 -5.23
C LYS A 65 -6.50 -17.35 -3.75
N LEU A 66 -6.20 -16.21 -3.11
CA LEU A 66 -5.93 -16.16 -1.66
C LEU A 66 -7.21 -16.45 -0.84
N ALA A 67 -8.38 -16.00 -1.31
CA ALA A 67 -9.64 -16.18 -0.58
C ALA A 67 -10.20 -17.61 -0.68
N PHE A 68 -10.20 -18.17 -1.88
CA PHE A 68 -10.90 -19.43 -2.19
C PHE A 68 -9.94 -20.61 -2.42
N GLY A 69 -8.64 -20.36 -2.47
CA GLY A 69 -7.60 -21.37 -2.62
C GLY A 69 -6.86 -21.66 -1.32
N ASN A 70 -5.76 -22.37 -1.44
CA ASN A 70 -4.85 -22.54 -0.32
C ASN A 70 -4.01 -21.28 -0.12
N PHE A 71 -4.41 -20.45 0.84
CA PHE A 71 -3.74 -19.17 1.15
C PHE A 71 -2.24 -19.32 1.32
N ARG A 72 -1.80 -20.31 2.11
CA ARG A 72 -0.38 -20.55 2.40
C ARG A 72 0.39 -20.89 1.13
N LEU A 73 -0.17 -21.76 0.29
CA LEU A 73 0.46 -22.16 -0.97
C LEU A 73 0.61 -20.96 -1.91
N VAL A 74 -0.45 -20.16 -2.07
CA VAL A 74 -0.41 -18.95 -2.94
C VAL A 74 0.63 -17.95 -2.43
N TYR A 75 0.66 -17.71 -1.11
CA TYR A 75 1.65 -16.82 -0.51
C TYR A 75 3.08 -17.34 -0.68
N VAL A 76 3.35 -18.62 -0.34
CA VAL A 76 4.70 -19.22 -0.44
C VAL A 76 5.18 -19.30 -1.88
N VAL A 77 4.32 -19.65 -2.84
CA VAL A 77 4.66 -19.61 -4.27
C VAL A 77 4.98 -18.18 -4.70
N GLY A 78 4.23 -17.18 -4.21
CA GLY A 78 4.53 -15.77 -4.41
C GLY A 78 5.91 -15.38 -3.87
N VAL A 79 6.25 -15.81 -2.65
CA VAL A 79 7.58 -15.60 -2.04
C VAL A 79 8.69 -16.25 -2.87
N LEU A 80 8.48 -17.49 -3.33
CA LEU A 80 9.45 -18.20 -4.19
C LEU A 80 9.69 -17.44 -5.49
N ILE A 81 8.63 -17.02 -6.19
CA ILE A 81 8.74 -16.23 -7.41
C ILE A 81 9.49 -14.93 -7.15
N TYR A 82 9.15 -14.22 -6.06
CA TYR A 82 9.76 -12.96 -5.70
C TYR A 82 11.25 -13.11 -5.40
N GLY A 83 11.61 -14.01 -4.49
CA GLY A 83 13.00 -14.22 -4.08
C GLY A 83 13.87 -14.77 -5.21
N LEU A 84 13.35 -15.73 -6.01
CA LEU A 84 14.08 -16.25 -7.17
C LEU A 84 14.26 -15.21 -8.27
N ALA A 85 13.28 -14.32 -8.50
CA ALA A 85 13.44 -13.21 -9.44
C ALA A 85 14.53 -12.23 -8.97
N TYR A 86 14.58 -11.94 -7.66
CA TYR A 86 15.65 -11.12 -7.07
C TYR A 86 17.03 -11.76 -7.20
N ILE A 87 17.13 -13.07 -6.94
CA ILE A 87 18.36 -13.82 -7.21
C ILE A 87 18.70 -13.79 -8.71
N GLY A 88 17.69 -13.92 -9.56
CA GLY A 88 17.85 -13.85 -11.02
C GLY A 88 18.45 -12.54 -11.52
N PHE A 89 18.11 -11.39 -10.91
CA PHE A 89 18.73 -10.10 -11.24
C PHE A 89 20.27 -10.13 -11.09
N SER A 90 20.78 -10.87 -10.12
CA SER A 90 22.24 -11.05 -9.92
C SER A 90 22.92 -11.65 -11.16
N PHE A 91 22.23 -12.48 -11.91
CA PHE A 91 22.73 -13.19 -13.08
C PHE A 91 22.25 -12.59 -14.41
N ALA A 92 21.51 -11.51 -14.39
CA ALA A 92 20.97 -10.91 -15.60
C ALA A 92 22.11 -10.43 -16.54
N PRO A 93 22.17 -10.93 -17.79
CA PRO A 93 23.23 -10.57 -18.72
C PRO A 93 22.91 -9.27 -19.47
N ASN A 94 21.65 -8.86 -19.52
CA ASN A 94 21.18 -7.69 -20.23
C ASN A 94 19.83 -7.19 -19.68
N MET A 95 19.40 -6.02 -20.14
CA MET A 95 18.19 -5.38 -19.63
C MET A 95 16.90 -6.09 -20.03
N TYR A 96 16.87 -6.87 -21.11
CA TYR A 96 15.67 -7.62 -21.50
C TYR A 96 15.35 -8.73 -20.50
N VAL A 97 16.39 -9.47 -20.05
CA VAL A 97 16.25 -10.45 -18.97
C VAL A 97 15.85 -9.77 -17.67
N PHE A 98 16.40 -8.57 -17.40
CA PHE A 98 16.02 -7.78 -16.24
C PHE A 98 14.53 -7.39 -16.28
N TYR A 99 13.98 -7.00 -17.42
CA TYR A 99 12.54 -6.72 -17.58
C TYR A 99 11.67 -7.97 -17.36
N ALA A 100 12.09 -9.12 -17.89
CA ALA A 100 11.36 -10.37 -17.66
C ALA A 100 11.32 -10.74 -16.17
N LEU A 101 12.43 -10.55 -15.46
CA LEU A 101 12.50 -10.77 -14.00
C LEU A 101 11.66 -9.73 -13.24
N ALA A 102 11.61 -8.47 -13.69
CA ALA A 102 10.77 -7.44 -13.11
C ALA A 102 9.27 -7.80 -13.15
N LEU A 103 8.80 -8.44 -14.25
CA LEU A 103 7.43 -8.98 -14.30
C LEU A 103 7.19 -10.05 -13.22
N LEU A 104 8.16 -10.96 -13.00
CA LEU A 104 8.06 -11.96 -11.93
C LEU A 104 8.08 -11.32 -10.54
N VAL A 105 8.89 -10.28 -10.33
CA VAL A 105 8.86 -9.46 -9.10
C VAL A 105 7.46 -8.89 -8.88
N GLY A 106 6.80 -8.38 -9.93
CA GLY A 106 5.42 -7.87 -9.84
C GLY A 106 4.43 -8.95 -9.39
N VAL A 107 4.52 -10.17 -9.92
CA VAL A 107 3.71 -11.32 -9.49
C VAL A 107 3.94 -11.62 -8.01
N GLY A 108 5.21 -11.72 -7.61
CA GLY A 108 5.61 -11.97 -6.21
C GLY A 108 5.12 -10.89 -5.28
N ASN A 109 5.30 -9.62 -5.65
CA ASN A 109 4.88 -8.46 -4.85
C ASN A 109 3.40 -8.48 -4.52
N VAL A 110 2.53 -8.65 -5.53
CA VAL A 110 1.07 -8.69 -5.34
C VAL A 110 0.65 -9.86 -4.44
N SER A 111 1.33 -10.99 -4.57
CA SER A 111 1.01 -12.22 -3.85
C SER A 111 1.46 -12.22 -2.39
N THR A 112 2.40 -11.33 -2.00
CA THR A 112 3.08 -11.42 -0.70
C THR A 112 2.98 -10.17 0.17
N THR A 113 2.56 -9.03 -0.40
CA THR A 113 2.59 -7.76 0.32
C THR A 113 1.19 -7.33 0.84
N ILE A 114 0.63 -6.29 0.29
CA ILE A 114 -0.55 -5.60 0.85
C ILE A 114 -1.82 -6.48 0.84
N ILE A 115 -2.07 -7.23 -0.24
CA ILE A 115 -3.30 -8.01 -0.38
C ILE A 115 -3.39 -9.11 0.67
N PRO A 116 -2.43 -10.05 0.79
CA PRO A 116 -2.55 -11.13 1.78
C PRO A 116 -2.61 -10.61 3.22
N VAL A 117 -1.83 -9.58 3.56
CA VAL A 117 -1.86 -8.98 4.92
C VAL A 117 -3.22 -8.37 5.21
N SER A 118 -3.81 -7.63 4.26
CA SER A 118 -5.14 -7.06 4.44
C SER A 118 -6.22 -8.12 4.63
N MET A 119 -6.13 -9.23 3.88
CA MET A 119 -7.07 -10.34 4.00
C MET A 119 -6.93 -11.07 5.34
N LEU A 120 -5.70 -11.36 5.78
CA LEU A 120 -5.45 -11.96 7.09
C LEU A 120 -6.05 -11.12 8.22
N VAL A 121 -5.74 -9.82 8.25
CA VAL A 121 -6.26 -8.94 9.30
C VAL A 121 -7.78 -8.82 9.22
N ASN A 122 -8.36 -8.76 8.01
CA ASN A 122 -9.81 -8.70 7.84
C ASN A 122 -10.52 -9.95 8.41
N ASN A 123 -9.93 -11.13 8.24
CA ASN A 123 -10.49 -12.39 8.71
C ASN A 123 -10.31 -12.57 10.23
N TRP A 124 -9.20 -12.11 10.79
CA TRP A 124 -8.85 -12.35 12.21
C TRP A 124 -9.34 -11.27 13.17
N PHE A 125 -9.74 -10.08 12.69
CA PHE A 125 -10.14 -8.94 13.51
C PHE A 125 -11.50 -8.37 13.11
N VAL A 126 -12.46 -8.39 14.04
CA VAL A 126 -13.71 -7.63 13.97
C VAL A 126 -13.53 -6.30 14.72
N LYS A 127 -13.12 -6.37 16.00
CA LYS A 127 -12.72 -5.20 16.80
C LYS A 127 -11.23 -4.89 16.57
N LYS A 128 -10.83 -3.62 16.63
CA LYS A 128 -9.43 -3.15 16.45
C LYS A 128 -8.80 -3.48 15.08
N ARG A 129 -9.62 -3.68 14.05
CA ARG A 129 -9.16 -3.98 12.68
C ARG A 129 -8.25 -2.88 12.13
N GLY A 130 -8.61 -1.61 12.34
CA GLY A 130 -7.83 -0.45 11.90
C GLY A 130 -6.45 -0.43 12.55
N LEU A 131 -6.37 -0.66 13.85
CA LEU A 131 -5.10 -0.75 14.58
C LEU A 131 -4.25 -1.93 14.09
N ALA A 132 -4.85 -3.12 13.91
CA ALA A 132 -4.14 -4.30 13.44
C ALA A 132 -3.54 -4.10 12.04
N LEU A 133 -4.31 -3.52 11.10
CA LEU A 133 -3.83 -3.14 9.77
C LEU A 133 -2.71 -2.11 9.84
N SER A 134 -2.89 -1.07 10.64
CA SER A 134 -1.90 0.00 10.79
C SER A 134 -0.58 -0.53 11.32
N LEU A 135 -0.60 -1.36 12.36
CA LEU A 135 0.60 -1.98 12.92
C LEU A 135 1.27 -2.90 11.90
N SER A 136 0.51 -3.68 11.13
CA SER A 136 1.08 -4.50 10.06
C SER A 136 1.76 -3.64 8.99
N PHE A 137 1.13 -2.55 8.56
CA PHE A 137 1.67 -1.67 7.51
C PHE A 137 2.79 -0.75 7.96
N THR A 138 3.03 -0.57 9.26
CA THR A 138 4.25 0.12 9.73
C THR A 138 5.51 -0.62 9.30
N GLY A 139 5.42 -1.94 9.08
CA GLY A 139 6.51 -2.74 8.54
C GLY A 139 7.10 -2.17 7.25
N LEU A 140 6.26 -1.64 6.33
CA LEU A 140 6.73 -0.99 5.10
C LEU A 140 7.69 0.18 5.38
N GLY A 141 7.37 1.01 6.37
CA GLY A 141 8.21 2.16 6.75
C GLY A 141 9.50 1.72 7.44
N VAL A 142 9.39 0.84 8.42
CA VAL A 142 10.53 0.29 9.17
C VAL A 142 11.49 -0.43 8.21
N GLY A 143 10.95 -1.27 7.34
CA GLY A 143 11.73 -1.98 6.33
C GLY A 143 12.41 -1.03 5.35
N GLY A 144 11.72 0.03 4.91
CA GLY A 144 12.29 1.07 4.05
C GLY A 144 13.53 1.70 4.67
N VAL A 145 13.49 2.06 5.96
CA VAL A 145 14.63 2.64 6.67
C VAL A 145 15.78 1.64 6.80
N ILE A 146 15.50 0.44 7.29
CA ILE A 146 16.53 -0.58 7.56
C ILE A 146 17.19 -1.04 6.26
N PHE A 147 16.38 -1.46 5.28
CA PHE A 147 16.89 -2.05 4.04
C PHE A 147 17.51 -1.02 3.11
N SER A 148 17.10 0.25 3.14
CA SER A 148 17.78 1.29 2.36
C SER A 148 19.25 1.45 2.80
N GLN A 149 19.52 1.47 4.11
CA GLN A 149 20.87 1.56 4.64
C GLN A 149 21.67 0.28 4.35
N ALA A 150 21.07 -0.88 4.63
CA ALA A 150 21.72 -2.17 4.42
C ALA A 150 22.07 -2.42 2.94
N VAL A 151 21.15 -2.11 2.03
CA VAL A 151 21.36 -2.29 0.59
C VAL A 151 22.40 -1.30 0.05
N THR A 152 22.37 -0.03 0.48
CA THR A 152 23.39 0.94 0.11
C THR A 152 24.77 0.48 0.56
N PHE A 153 24.90 0.01 1.80
CA PHE A 153 26.15 -0.56 2.33
C PHE A 153 26.64 -1.76 1.52
N LEU A 154 25.73 -2.70 1.19
CA LEU A 154 26.08 -3.88 0.40
C LEU A 154 26.49 -3.49 -1.04
N ILE A 155 25.73 -2.61 -1.72
CA ILE A 155 26.08 -2.16 -3.07
C ILE A 155 27.48 -1.58 -3.11
N THR A 156 27.84 -0.77 -2.10
CA THR A 156 29.15 -0.11 -2.03
C THR A 156 30.29 -1.10 -1.78
N ASN A 157 30.08 -2.15 -0.96
CA ASN A 157 31.15 -3.07 -0.54
C ASN A 157 31.26 -4.33 -1.40
N VAL A 158 30.14 -4.88 -1.88
CA VAL A 158 30.12 -6.16 -2.61
C VAL A 158 29.52 -6.06 -4.02
N GLY A 159 29.03 -4.87 -4.38
CA GLY A 159 28.42 -4.62 -5.68
C GLY A 159 26.93 -5.01 -5.75
N TRP A 160 26.26 -4.49 -6.79
CA TRP A 160 24.81 -4.62 -6.93
C TRP A 160 24.34 -6.06 -7.20
N ARG A 161 25.13 -6.88 -7.91
CA ARG A 161 24.79 -8.26 -8.24
C ARG A 161 24.70 -9.12 -6.98
N TYR A 162 25.73 -9.10 -6.14
CA TYR A 162 25.72 -9.82 -4.86
C TYR A 162 24.64 -9.27 -3.91
N THR A 163 24.36 -7.97 -3.96
CA THR A 163 23.30 -7.37 -3.16
C THR A 163 21.93 -7.91 -3.55
N TYR A 164 21.62 -8.06 -4.84
CA TYR A 164 20.37 -8.70 -5.29
C TYR A 164 20.28 -10.16 -4.83
N LEU A 165 21.39 -10.91 -4.92
CA LEU A 165 21.45 -12.30 -4.45
C LEU A 165 21.14 -12.38 -2.95
N ILE A 166 21.84 -11.60 -2.13
CA ILE A 166 21.65 -11.56 -0.67
C ILE A 166 20.21 -11.18 -0.33
N TYR A 167 19.69 -10.14 -0.98
CA TYR A 167 18.34 -9.67 -0.70
C TYR A 167 17.26 -10.69 -1.11
N GLY A 168 17.44 -11.36 -2.25
CA GLY A 168 16.59 -12.47 -2.67
C GLY A 168 16.59 -13.64 -1.69
N LEU A 169 17.77 -13.99 -1.14
CA LEU A 169 17.88 -15.00 -0.07
C LEU A 169 17.16 -14.57 1.20
N ILE A 170 17.25 -13.30 1.61
CA ILE A 170 16.52 -12.76 2.77
C ILE A 170 15.02 -12.90 2.54
N ILE A 171 14.50 -12.55 1.35
CA ILE A 171 13.09 -12.73 0.99
C ILE A 171 12.65 -14.19 1.20
N LEU A 172 13.43 -15.15 0.69
CA LEU A 172 13.12 -16.58 0.82
C LEU A 172 13.18 -17.05 2.28
N LEU A 173 14.27 -16.72 2.99
CA LEU A 173 14.51 -17.16 4.37
C LEU A 173 13.50 -16.60 5.36
N VAL A 174 12.97 -15.43 5.13
CA VAL A 174 11.96 -14.80 5.99
C VAL A 174 10.55 -15.16 5.53
N GLY A 175 10.27 -15.06 4.24
CA GLY A 175 8.92 -15.20 3.71
C GLY A 175 8.39 -16.62 3.74
N ILE A 176 9.20 -17.62 3.42
CA ILE A 176 8.75 -19.04 3.40
C ILE A 176 8.35 -19.50 4.80
N PRO A 177 9.18 -19.33 5.86
CA PRO A 177 8.77 -19.73 7.22
C PRO A 177 7.51 -18.98 7.70
N ILE A 178 7.40 -17.69 7.44
CA ILE A 178 6.21 -16.91 7.83
C ILE A 178 4.96 -17.47 7.13
N GLY A 179 5.02 -17.66 5.81
CA GLY A 179 3.88 -18.18 5.05
C GLY A 179 3.46 -19.58 5.44
N TRP A 180 4.43 -20.46 5.69
CA TRP A 180 4.16 -21.87 5.97
C TRP A 180 3.75 -22.14 7.41
N PHE A 181 4.47 -21.56 8.37
CA PHE A 181 4.28 -21.86 9.80
C PHE A 181 3.35 -20.89 10.52
N VAL A 182 3.36 -19.60 10.12
CA VAL A 182 2.64 -18.57 10.85
C VAL A 182 1.29 -18.23 10.22
N PHE A 183 1.24 -18.03 8.91
CA PHE A 183 0.00 -17.55 8.29
C PHE A 183 -1.08 -18.61 8.28
N ARG A 184 -2.23 -18.26 8.86
CA ARG A 184 -3.48 -19.02 8.91
C ARG A 184 -4.56 -18.13 8.31
N ALA A 185 -5.24 -18.61 7.27
CA ALA A 185 -6.20 -17.80 6.52
C ALA A 185 -7.35 -17.31 7.38
N ILE A 186 -7.90 -18.20 8.19
CA ILE A 186 -9.07 -17.98 9.03
C ILE A 186 -8.83 -18.48 10.47
N PRO A 187 -9.45 -17.85 11.48
CA PRO A 187 -9.34 -18.27 12.87
C PRO A 187 -9.87 -19.68 13.14
N GLU A 188 -10.91 -20.08 12.40
CA GLU A 188 -11.60 -21.36 12.52
C GLU A 188 -10.65 -22.55 12.26
N ASP A 189 -9.64 -22.39 11.40
CA ASP A 189 -8.58 -23.40 11.16
C ASP A 189 -7.81 -23.77 12.43
N MET A 190 -7.88 -22.92 13.46
CA MET A 190 -7.25 -23.13 14.77
C MET A 190 -8.25 -23.32 15.91
N GLY A 191 -9.54 -23.48 15.60
CA GLY A 191 -10.60 -23.58 16.62
C GLY A 191 -10.81 -22.27 17.39
N MET A 192 -10.48 -21.13 16.78
CA MET A 192 -10.63 -19.81 17.38
C MET A 192 -11.72 -19.01 16.63
N THR A 193 -12.25 -17.99 17.31
CA THR A 193 -13.10 -16.96 16.69
C THR A 193 -12.30 -15.70 16.43
N ALA A 194 -12.77 -14.86 15.48
CA ALA A 194 -12.12 -13.59 15.18
C ALA A 194 -12.13 -12.67 16.42
N TYR A 195 -11.09 -11.85 16.58
CA TYR A 195 -10.96 -10.94 17.72
C TYR A 195 -12.12 -9.94 17.79
N GLY A 196 -12.90 -10.05 18.87
CA GLY A 196 -14.08 -9.22 19.10
C GLY A 196 -15.33 -9.65 18.33
N ALA A 197 -15.36 -10.84 17.72
CA ALA A 197 -16.61 -11.51 17.41
C ALA A 197 -17.26 -11.92 18.73
N GLU A 198 -18.46 -11.42 18.98
CA GLU A 198 -19.22 -11.80 20.15
C GLU A 198 -19.64 -13.27 20.02
N GLU A 199 -19.48 -14.07 21.08
CA GLU A 199 -20.18 -15.34 21.17
C GLU A 199 -21.67 -15.05 20.98
N PRO A 200 -22.43 -15.91 20.28
CA PRO A 200 -23.87 -15.71 20.15
C PRO A 200 -24.45 -15.59 21.55
N VAL A 201 -24.81 -14.36 21.92
CA VAL A 201 -25.49 -14.09 23.19
C VAL A 201 -26.77 -14.91 23.14
N SER A 202 -26.91 -15.89 24.01
CA SER A 202 -28.19 -16.55 24.25
C SER A 202 -29.18 -15.44 24.61
N LEU A 203 -30.09 -15.15 23.69
CA LEU A 203 -31.10 -14.11 23.81
C LEU A 203 -31.85 -14.30 25.14
N LYS A 204 -31.61 -13.40 26.10
CA LYS A 204 -32.59 -13.15 27.14
C LYS A 204 -33.74 -12.39 26.49
N GLU A 205 -34.90 -13.04 26.43
CA GLU A 205 -36.14 -12.42 25.98
C GLU A 205 -36.36 -11.08 26.70
N GLY A 206 -36.32 -9.97 25.96
CA GLY A 206 -36.76 -8.69 26.48
C GLY A 206 -36.00 -7.43 26.11
N GLU A 207 -34.80 -7.50 25.50
CA GLU A 207 -34.10 -6.29 25.05
C GLU A 207 -34.21 -6.11 23.55
N LYS A 208 -34.78 -4.97 23.15
CA LYS A 208 -34.90 -4.55 21.76
C LYS A 208 -33.53 -4.52 21.09
N GLU A 209 -33.44 -5.26 19.99
CA GLU A 209 -32.36 -5.23 19.02
C GLU A 209 -31.90 -3.80 18.73
N VAL A 210 -30.75 -3.41 19.31
CA VAL A 210 -30.01 -2.28 18.80
C VAL A 210 -29.12 -2.83 17.68
N ALA A 211 -29.66 -2.70 16.47
CA ALA A 211 -28.96 -2.80 15.19
C ALA A 211 -27.98 -3.98 15.05
N ALA A 212 -28.53 -5.17 14.85
CA ALA A 212 -27.88 -6.14 14.00
C ALA A 212 -27.64 -5.46 12.65
N THR A 213 -26.39 -5.17 12.35
CA THR A 213 -25.99 -4.65 11.04
C THR A 213 -26.53 -5.61 9.98
N THR A 214 -27.48 -5.14 9.19
CA THR A 214 -28.06 -5.84 8.05
C THR A 214 -26.94 -6.55 7.27
N PRO A 215 -27.11 -7.81 6.86
CA PRO A 215 -26.10 -8.52 6.09
C PRO A 215 -25.66 -7.64 4.90
N PRO A 216 -24.37 -7.49 4.66
CA PRO A 216 -23.91 -6.71 3.53
C PRO A 216 -24.42 -7.31 2.22
N ALA A 217 -24.56 -6.48 1.19
CA ALA A 217 -25.06 -6.88 -0.11
C ALA A 217 -24.30 -8.08 -0.66
N SER A 218 -24.97 -9.18 -0.96
CA SER A 218 -24.36 -10.36 -1.54
C SER A 218 -24.01 -10.12 -3.01
N GLY A 219 -22.75 -10.35 -3.35
CA GLY A 219 -22.19 -10.28 -4.71
C GLY A 219 -21.57 -8.94 -5.08
N VAL A 220 -20.36 -8.99 -5.66
CA VAL A 220 -19.72 -7.80 -6.26
C VAL A 220 -20.38 -7.51 -7.59
N VAL A 221 -21.35 -6.60 -7.59
CA VAL A 221 -22.03 -6.15 -8.80
C VAL A 221 -21.27 -4.95 -9.38
N VAL A 222 -20.58 -5.18 -10.48
CA VAL A 222 -19.69 -4.19 -11.15
C VAL A 222 -20.45 -2.94 -11.60
N THR A 223 -21.75 -3.04 -11.87
CA THR A 223 -22.60 -1.94 -12.34
C THR A 223 -23.16 -1.06 -11.22
N LYS A 224 -23.00 -1.45 -9.97
CA LYS A 224 -23.53 -0.66 -8.85
C LYS A 224 -22.74 0.63 -8.65
N PRO A 225 -23.41 1.78 -8.39
CA PRO A 225 -22.74 3.08 -8.22
C PRO A 225 -21.67 3.08 -7.12
N TYR A 226 -21.91 2.38 -6.01
CA TYR A 226 -20.94 2.31 -4.91
C TYR A 226 -19.65 1.60 -5.30
N PHE A 227 -19.69 0.60 -6.21
CA PHE A 227 -18.49 -0.07 -6.71
C PHE A 227 -17.66 0.88 -7.60
N ILE A 228 -18.32 1.58 -8.53
CA ILE A 228 -17.67 2.55 -9.41
C ILE A 228 -17.03 3.67 -8.59
N LEU A 229 -17.75 4.23 -7.62
CA LEU A 229 -17.22 5.25 -6.71
C LEU A 229 -16.05 4.74 -5.89
N LEU A 230 -16.08 3.48 -5.43
CA LEU A 230 -14.97 2.87 -4.71
C LEU A 230 -13.70 2.84 -5.57
N LEU A 231 -13.81 2.42 -6.85
CA LEU A 231 -12.68 2.36 -7.78
C LEU A 231 -12.16 3.74 -8.15
N ILE A 232 -13.05 4.71 -8.42
CA ILE A 232 -12.64 6.10 -8.70
C ILE A 232 -11.82 6.65 -7.53
N GLY A 233 -12.31 6.48 -6.29
CA GLY A 233 -11.58 6.87 -5.10
C GLY A 233 -10.21 6.18 -5.00
N GLY A 234 -10.12 4.90 -5.35
CA GLY A 234 -8.86 4.15 -5.42
C GLY A 234 -7.86 4.76 -6.40
N VAL A 235 -8.30 5.10 -7.62
CA VAL A 235 -7.46 5.80 -8.61
C VAL A 235 -6.98 7.15 -8.05
N MET A 236 -7.88 7.93 -7.44
CA MET A 236 -7.52 9.24 -6.88
C MET A 236 -6.52 9.12 -5.72
N VAL A 237 -6.68 8.10 -4.86
CA VAL A 237 -5.70 7.80 -3.80
C VAL A 237 -4.34 7.49 -4.39
N GLY A 238 -4.27 6.60 -5.38
CA GLY A 238 -3.01 6.24 -6.04
C GLY A 238 -2.35 7.44 -6.70
N LEU A 239 -3.13 8.23 -7.43
CA LEU A 239 -2.67 9.42 -8.15
C LEU A 239 -2.13 10.48 -7.18
N ALA A 240 -2.87 10.80 -6.11
CA ALA A 240 -2.44 11.75 -5.11
C ALA A 240 -1.19 11.23 -4.37
N ASN A 241 -1.18 9.97 -3.96
CA ASN A 241 -0.07 9.40 -3.19
C ASN A 241 1.24 9.43 -3.98
N ASN A 242 1.25 8.88 -5.19
CA ASN A 242 2.47 8.78 -6.00
C ASN A 242 2.80 10.07 -6.74
N GLY A 243 1.83 10.96 -6.97
CA GLY A 243 2.08 12.31 -7.46
C GLY A 243 2.99 13.10 -6.52
N GLY A 244 2.72 13.01 -5.19
CA GLY A 244 3.59 13.59 -4.18
C GLY A 244 4.92 12.84 -4.03
N LEU A 245 4.88 11.54 -3.78
CA LEU A 245 6.09 10.74 -3.56
C LEU A 245 7.08 10.82 -4.73
N GLY A 246 6.60 10.92 -5.97
CA GLY A 246 7.44 11.02 -7.16
C GLY A 246 8.00 12.41 -7.43
N GLN A 247 7.27 13.48 -7.07
CA GLN A 247 7.65 14.84 -7.46
C GLN A 247 8.11 15.72 -6.29
N PHE A 248 7.82 15.39 -5.03
CA PHE A 248 8.36 16.14 -3.89
C PHE A 248 9.89 16.14 -3.84
N PRO A 249 10.60 15.00 -4.02
CA PRO A 249 12.05 14.99 -3.93
C PRO A 249 12.76 15.97 -4.90
N PRO A 250 12.50 15.93 -6.21
CA PRO A 250 13.16 16.86 -7.14
C PRO A 250 12.74 18.31 -6.87
N VAL A 251 11.46 18.61 -6.69
CA VAL A 251 10.99 19.99 -6.49
C VAL A 251 11.54 20.60 -5.19
N LEU A 252 11.55 19.84 -4.10
CA LEU A 252 12.13 20.32 -2.84
C LEU A 252 13.65 20.48 -2.91
N ALA A 253 14.34 19.64 -3.72
CA ALA A 253 15.77 19.79 -3.94
C ALA A 253 16.09 21.06 -4.74
N ASP A 254 15.27 21.39 -5.73
CA ASP A 254 15.40 22.63 -6.50
C ASP A 254 15.14 23.88 -5.65
N LEU A 255 14.13 23.84 -4.76
CA LEU A 255 13.76 24.97 -3.91
C LEU A 255 14.73 25.18 -2.72
N HIS A 256 15.21 24.12 -2.09
CA HIS A 256 15.92 24.21 -0.79
C HIS A 256 17.29 23.56 -0.79
N GLY A 257 17.70 22.97 -1.91
CA GLY A 257 18.91 22.18 -2.02
C GLY A 257 18.75 20.74 -1.51
N PRO A 258 19.66 19.83 -1.91
CA PRO A 258 19.51 18.38 -1.71
C PRO A 258 19.48 17.96 -0.23
N ILE A 259 20.24 18.62 0.65
CA ILE A 259 20.31 18.26 2.07
C ILE A 259 18.99 18.54 2.79
N ARG A 260 18.41 19.73 2.56
CA ARG A 260 17.12 20.10 3.17
C ARG A 260 15.97 19.27 2.59
N ALA A 261 15.99 18.98 1.30
CA ALA A 261 15.04 18.08 0.68
C ALA A 261 15.08 16.68 1.31
N ALA A 262 16.28 16.10 1.49
CA ALA A 262 16.43 14.81 2.15
C ALA A 262 15.91 14.83 3.59
N THR A 263 16.08 15.94 4.32
CA THR A 263 15.50 16.11 5.67
C THR A 263 13.97 16.08 5.65
N LEU A 264 13.34 16.79 4.70
CA LEU A 264 11.88 16.81 4.55
C LEU A 264 11.34 15.43 4.15
N ILE A 265 12.03 14.70 3.27
CA ILE A 265 11.70 13.32 2.87
C ILE A 265 11.75 12.38 4.08
N SER A 266 12.80 12.48 4.88
CA SER A 266 12.94 11.70 6.11
C SER A 266 11.85 12.04 7.11
N LEU A 267 11.50 13.32 7.24
CA LEU A 267 10.44 13.80 8.13
C LEU A 267 9.07 13.21 7.74
N TYR A 268 8.64 13.36 6.49
CA TYR A 268 7.33 12.80 6.09
C TYR A 268 7.30 11.28 6.17
N SER A 269 8.42 10.60 5.96
CA SER A 269 8.50 9.14 6.09
C SER A 269 8.35 8.70 7.54
N ALA A 270 9.03 9.37 8.48
CA ALA A 270 8.92 9.10 9.91
C ALA A 270 7.51 9.41 10.45
N VAL A 271 6.96 10.57 10.08
CA VAL A 271 5.59 10.95 10.44
C VAL A 271 4.57 10.00 9.82
N GLY A 272 4.86 9.42 8.65
CA GLY A 272 4.01 8.44 7.98
C GLY A 272 3.79 7.15 8.78
N ILE A 273 4.73 6.77 9.64
CA ILE A 273 4.55 5.66 10.59
C ILE A 273 3.45 6.01 11.60
N VAL A 274 3.57 7.21 12.19
CA VAL A 274 2.58 7.72 13.15
C VAL A 274 1.22 7.92 12.46
N GLY A 275 1.22 8.43 11.23
CA GLY A 275 0.01 8.64 10.43
C GLY A 275 -0.80 7.35 10.22
N LYS A 276 -0.15 6.23 9.93
CA LYS A 276 -0.82 4.92 9.77
C LYS A 276 -1.49 4.47 11.06
N ILE A 277 -0.79 4.56 12.19
CA ILE A 277 -1.34 4.19 13.51
C ILE A 277 -2.50 5.11 13.88
N THR A 278 -2.35 6.41 13.65
CA THR A 278 -3.39 7.41 13.94
C THR A 278 -4.63 7.15 13.10
N LEU A 279 -4.49 6.92 11.79
CA LEU A 279 -5.62 6.65 10.90
C LEU A 279 -6.37 5.37 11.30
N GLY A 280 -5.65 4.31 11.66
CA GLY A 280 -6.26 3.08 12.13
C GLY A 280 -7.05 3.28 13.43
N ASN A 281 -6.48 3.98 14.40
CA ASN A 281 -7.16 4.30 15.66
C ASN A 281 -8.39 5.21 15.45
N ILE A 282 -8.28 6.19 14.56
CA ILE A 282 -9.41 7.06 14.18
C ILE A 282 -10.54 6.22 13.57
N THR A 283 -10.19 5.27 12.69
CA THR A 283 -11.19 4.38 12.07
C THR A 283 -11.90 3.52 13.11
N ASP A 284 -11.16 2.95 14.05
CA ASP A 284 -11.71 2.09 15.09
C ASP A 284 -12.61 2.86 16.10
N ARG A 285 -12.34 4.17 16.31
CA ARG A 285 -13.09 4.99 17.28
C ARG A 285 -14.24 5.77 16.66
N PHE A 286 -14.04 6.34 15.48
CA PHE A 286 -14.95 7.29 14.84
C PHE A 286 -15.56 6.74 13.54
N GLY A 287 -15.16 5.54 13.13
CA GLY A 287 -15.66 4.87 11.94
C GLY A 287 -14.96 5.28 10.64
N THR A 288 -15.24 4.50 9.60
CA THR A 288 -14.57 4.59 8.29
C THR A 288 -14.86 5.89 7.55
N VAL A 289 -16.06 6.45 7.69
CA VAL A 289 -16.43 7.72 7.04
C VAL A 289 -15.59 8.89 7.56
N PHE A 290 -15.48 9.00 8.90
CA PHE A 290 -14.70 10.07 9.51
C PHE A 290 -13.22 9.95 9.17
N SER A 291 -12.64 8.75 9.25
CA SER A 291 -11.22 8.53 8.94
C SER A 291 -10.90 8.81 7.46
N THR A 292 -11.83 8.50 6.55
CA THR A 292 -11.68 8.82 5.13
C THR A 292 -11.66 10.34 4.88
N ILE A 293 -12.61 11.07 5.50
CA ILE A 293 -12.66 12.54 5.41
C ILE A 293 -11.38 13.15 6.01
N TYR A 294 -10.96 12.70 7.19
CA TYR A 294 -9.74 13.16 7.84
C TYR A 294 -8.52 13.01 6.91
N ALA A 295 -8.32 11.84 6.31
CA ALA A 295 -7.19 11.59 5.44
C ALA A 295 -7.26 12.41 4.13
N ALA A 296 -8.45 12.54 3.53
CA ALA A 296 -8.66 13.34 2.33
C ALA A 296 -8.37 14.83 2.59
N VAL A 297 -8.83 15.37 3.72
CA VAL A 297 -8.56 16.77 4.12
C VAL A 297 -7.05 16.97 4.34
N LEU A 298 -6.38 16.07 5.05
CA LEU A 298 -4.93 16.18 5.27
C LEU A 298 -4.16 16.22 3.95
N LEU A 299 -4.46 15.33 3.00
CA LEU A 299 -3.80 15.34 1.70
C LEU A 299 -4.13 16.60 0.89
N THR A 300 -5.38 17.05 0.91
CA THR A 300 -5.79 18.29 0.23
C THR A 300 -5.00 19.46 0.76
N VAL A 301 -4.94 19.62 2.09
CA VAL A 301 -4.18 20.70 2.72
C VAL A 301 -2.68 20.55 2.45
N THR A 302 -2.15 19.34 2.43
CA THR A 302 -0.76 19.07 2.05
C THR A 302 -0.42 19.71 0.72
N TYR A 303 -1.21 19.42 -0.31
CA TYR A 303 -0.95 19.92 -1.66
C TYR A 303 -1.17 21.43 -1.79
N LEU A 304 -2.13 21.99 -1.06
CA LEU A 304 -2.30 23.45 -0.99
C LEU A 304 -1.11 24.12 -0.29
N VAL A 305 -0.60 23.55 0.78
CA VAL A 305 0.61 24.08 1.47
C VAL A 305 1.84 23.91 0.58
N MET A 306 1.91 22.86 -0.25
CA MET A 306 3.03 22.64 -1.18
C MET A 306 3.15 23.77 -2.23
N THR A 307 2.06 24.45 -2.59
CA THR A 307 2.15 25.65 -3.48
C THR A 307 2.90 26.82 -2.84
N LEU A 308 3.07 26.80 -1.52
CA LEU A 308 3.78 27.80 -0.73
C LEU A 308 5.12 27.29 -0.20
N ALA A 309 5.60 26.13 -0.70
CA ALA A 309 6.78 25.44 -0.19
C ALA A 309 8.12 26.13 -0.52
N GLU A 310 8.10 27.28 -1.21
CA GLU A 310 9.27 28.17 -1.31
C GLU A 310 9.74 28.62 0.09
N ASN A 311 8.81 28.77 1.02
CA ASN A 311 9.11 28.99 2.43
C ASN A 311 9.42 27.64 3.09
N TYR A 312 10.64 27.45 3.60
CA TYR A 312 11.09 26.21 4.23
C TYR A 312 10.24 25.77 5.42
N SER A 313 9.72 26.73 6.22
CA SER A 313 8.84 26.41 7.35
C SER A 313 7.52 25.81 6.87
N LEU A 314 6.99 26.28 5.74
CA LEU A 314 5.78 25.69 5.13
C LEU A 314 6.07 24.33 4.49
N ALA A 315 7.27 24.15 3.94
CA ALA A 315 7.72 22.83 3.48
C ALA A 315 7.80 21.79 4.63
N ILE A 316 8.20 22.20 5.84
CA ILE A 316 8.15 21.33 7.03
C ILE A 316 6.69 21.00 7.38
N VAL A 317 5.78 21.98 7.39
CA VAL A 317 4.35 21.74 7.63
C VAL A 317 3.78 20.77 6.60
N MET A 318 4.06 20.99 5.33
CA MET A 318 3.69 20.07 4.24
C MET A 318 4.18 18.65 4.51
N ALA A 319 5.45 18.48 4.89
CA ALA A 319 6.03 17.16 5.15
C ALA A 319 5.32 16.44 6.31
N VAL A 320 4.94 17.16 7.37
CA VAL A 320 4.17 16.60 8.49
C VAL A 320 2.76 16.21 8.04
N LEU A 321 2.06 17.08 7.34
CA LEU A 321 0.71 16.83 6.84
C LEU A 321 0.68 15.66 5.85
N PHE A 322 1.65 15.60 4.93
CA PHE A 322 1.78 14.49 4.00
C PHE A 322 2.05 13.17 4.73
N GLY A 323 2.96 13.16 5.69
CA GLY A 323 3.22 11.97 6.48
C GLY A 323 1.95 11.42 7.15
N LEU A 324 1.15 12.30 7.77
CA LEU A 324 -0.12 11.89 8.39
C LEU A 324 -1.16 11.44 7.35
N GLY A 325 -1.30 12.17 6.23
CA GLY A 325 -2.32 11.91 5.21
C GLY A 325 -2.01 10.73 4.30
N ASN A 326 -0.72 10.44 4.04
CA ASN A 326 -0.26 9.37 3.17
C ASN A 326 -0.69 7.97 3.62
N ALA A 327 -1.09 7.80 4.88
CA ALA A 327 -1.67 6.57 5.42
C ALA A 327 -2.92 6.12 4.64
N VAL A 328 -3.62 7.03 3.95
CA VAL A 328 -4.79 6.72 3.11
C VAL A 328 -4.48 5.72 2.01
N GLY A 329 -3.27 5.70 1.48
CA GLY A 329 -2.87 4.77 0.40
C GLY A 329 -2.71 3.32 0.84
N THR A 330 -2.59 3.04 2.13
CA THR A 330 -2.34 1.69 2.64
C THR A 330 -3.40 1.21 3.62
N VAL A 331 -3.78 2.03 4.59
CA VAL A 331 -4.68 1.65 5.69
C VAL A 331 -6.15 1.78 5.29
N ALA A 332 -6.52 2.85 4.58
CA ALA A 332 -7.92 3.12 4.27
C ALA A 332 -8.55 2.16 3.23
N PRO A 333 -7.86 1.69 2.16
CA PRO A 333 -8.49 0.83 1.14
C PRO A 333 -9.09 -0.46 1.70
N PRO A 334 -8.40 -1.28 2.51
CA PRO A 334 -9.02 -2.47 3.08
C PRO A 334 -10.15 -2.13 4.07
N LEU A 335 -10.03 -1.02 4.83
CA LEU A 335 -11.06 -0.62 5.79
C LEU A 335 -12.36 -0.17 5.12
N ILE A 336 -12.28 0.65 4.07
CA ILE A 336 -13.47 1.08 3.32
C ILE A 336 -14.12 -0.09 2.58
N THR A 337 -13.32 -1.01 2.03
CA THR A 337 -13.85 -2.21 1.37
C THR A 337 -14.60 -3.10 2.36
N ALA A 338 -14.02 -3.33 3.54
CA ALA A 338 -14.65 -4.13 4.60
C ALA A 338 -15.89 -3.46 5.22
N ALA A 339 -16.02 -2.14 5.11
CA ALA A 339 -17.21 -1.41 5.55
C ALA A 339 -18.37 -1.48 4.54
N ILE A 340 -18.05 -1.69 3.26
CA ILE A 340 -19.03 -1.77 2.16
C ILE A 340 -19.48 -3.22 1.91
N TYR A 341 -18.53 -4.17 1.88
CA TYR A 341 -18.74 -5.55 1.46
C TYR A 341 -18.71 -6.56 2.60
N ALA A 342 -19.47 -7.66 2.44
CA ALA A 342 -19.38 -8.84 3.30
C ALA A 342 -17.98 -9.48 3.26
N PRO A 343 -17.61 -10.26 4.28
CA PRO A 343 -16.35 -11.01 4.27
C PRO A 343 -16.17 -11.88 3.02
N GLU A 344 -17.23 -12.48 2.51
CA GLU A 344 -17.26 -13.35 1.32
C GLU A 344 -16.88 -12.59 0.03
N ASP A 345 -17.34 -11.34 -0.10
CA ASP A 345 -17.11 -10.50 -1.27
C ASP A 345 -15.88 -9.58 -1.12
N PHE A 346 -15.36 -9.45 0.08
CA PHE A 346 -14.23 -8.54 0.40
C PHE A 346 -13.04 -8.77 -0.54
N SER A 347 -12.61 -10.01 -0.70
CA SER A 347 -11.43 -10.35 -1.46
C SER A 347 -11.54 -9.93 -2.93
N LYS A 348 -12.72 -10.11 -3.52
CA LYS A 348 -13.00 -9.75 -4.91
C LYS A 348 -13.03 -8.23 -5.09
N ALA A 349 -13.80 -7.53 -4.24
CA ALA A 349 -13.91 -6.07 -4.29
C ALA A 349 -12.54 -5.40 -4.02
N TYR A 350 -11.81 -5.91 -3.02
CA TYR A 350 -10.50 -5.39 -2.65
C TYR A 350 -9.44 -5.61 -3.74
N GLY A 351 -9.49 -6.74 -4.44
CA GLY A 351 -8.62 -7.00 -5.58
C GLY A 351 -8.80 -5.96 -6.70
N TYR A 352 -10.03 -5.62 -7.05
CA TYR A 352 -10.32 -4.56 -8.03
C TYR A 352 -9.91 -3.18 -7.52
N LEU A 353 -10.15 -2.88 -6.23
CA LEU A 353 -9.72 -1.62 -5.64
C LEU A 353 -8.20 -1.46 -5.68
N GLN A 354 -7.45 -2.53 -5.41
CA GLN A 354 -5.99 -2.51 -5.52
C GLN A 354 -5.51 -2.26 -6.95
N SER A 355 -6.18 -2.85 -7.95
CA SER A 355 -5.89 -2.55 -9.36
C SER A 355 -6.10 -1.07 -9.69
N ALA A 356 -7.22 -0.50 -9.22
CA ALA A 356 -7.52 0.93 -9.41
C ALA A 356 -6.49 1.84 -8.73
N LEU A 357 -6.08 1.48 -7.51
CA LEU A 357 -5.05 2.21 -6.76
C LEU A 357 -3.70 2.18 -7.47
N LEU A 358 -3.27 1.01 -7.94
CA LEU A 358 -2.02 0.84 -8.69
C LEU A 358 -2.05 1.59 -10.03
N LEU A 359 -3.20 1.63 -10.71
CA LEU A 359 -3.39 2.45 -11.91
C LEU A 359 -3.16 3.93 -11.60
N GLY A 360 -3.77 4.43 -10.53
CA GLY A 360 -3.55 5.79 -10.04
C GLY A 360 -2.09 6.06 -9.66
N MET A 361 -1.44 5.13 -8.97
CA MET A 361 -0.03 5.25 -8.59
C MET A 361 0.88 5.32 -9.82
N THR A 362 0.63 4.49 -10.84
CA THR A 362 1.41 4.49 -12.07
C THR A 362 1.29 5.83 -12.81
N ALA A 363 0.10 6.42 -12.82
CA ALA A 363 -0.16 7.69 -13.47
C ALA A 363 0.28 8.92 -12.66
N GLY A 364 0.36 8.82 -11.33
CA GLY A 364 0.44 9.98 -10.43
C GLY A 364 1.65 10.88 -10.66
N SER A 365 2.85 10.32 -10.72
CA SER A 365 4.07 11.09 -10.94
C SER A 365 4.11 11.70 -12.34
N LEU A 366 3.67 10.93 -13.38
CA LEU A 366 3.59 11.40 -14.76
C LEU A 366 2.55 12.53 -14.92
N PHE A 367 1.41 12.40 -14.24
CA PHE A 367 0.35 13.40 -14.22
C PHE A 367 0.85 14.74 -13.68
N ALA A 368 1.55 14.71 -12.52
CA ALA A 368 2.09 15.92 -11.92
C ALA A 368 3.18 16.57 -12.77
N ALA A 369 4.13 15.77 -13.28
CA ALA A 369 5.18 16.26 -14.18
C ALA A 369 4.61 16.79 -15.50
N GLY A 370 3.65 16.09 -16.11
CA GLY A 370 3.02 16.52 -17.36
C GLY A 370 2.28 17.85 -17.23
N ILE A 371 1.58 18.09 -16.11
CA ILE A 371 0.98 19.42 -15.86
C ILE A 371 2.07 20.49 -15.72
N ALA A 372 3.14 20.20 -14.99
CA ALA A 372 4.24 21.15 -14.82
C ALA A 372 4.92 21.47 -16.16
N ASP A 373 5.15 20.48 -17.01
CA ASP A 373 5.73 20.67 -18.34
C ASP A 373 4.84 21.53 -19.27
N LEU A 374 3.51 21.30 -19.21
CA LEU A 374 2.56 22.06 -20.03
C LEU A 374 2.34 23.48 -19.54
N THR A 375 2.43 23.72 -18.23
CA THR A 375 2.10 25.02 -17.62
C THR A 375 3.32 25.84 -17.21
N GLY A 376 4.51 25.23 -17.22
CA GLY A 376 5.75 25.83 -16.74
C GLY A 376 5.84 25.95 -15.20
N SER A 377 4.88 25.36 -14.46
CA SER A 377 4.86 25.46 -12.98
C SER A 377 4.25 24.24 -12.31
N TYR A 378 4.91 23.73 -11.27
CA TYR A 378 4.37 22.67 -10.41
C TYR A 378 3.17 23.13 -9.57
N ASN A 379 2.93 24.43 -9.40
CA ASN A 379 1.80 24.91 -8.61
C ASN A 379 0.45 24.43 -9.15
N TYR A 380 0.29 24.38 -10.47
CA TYR A 380 -0.92 23.83 -11.10
C TYR A 380 -1.06 22.32 -10.85
N ALA A 381 0.06 21.58 -10.85
CA ALA A 381 0.07 20.17 -10.51
C ALA A 381 -0.35 19.93 -9.05
N TRP A 382 0.13 20.76 -8.12
CA TRP A 382 -0.26 20.67 -6.71
C TRP A 382 -1.75 20.97 -6.50
N ILE A 383 -2.29 21.97 -7.19
CA ILE A 383 -3.73 22.28 -7.14
C ILE A 383 -4.54 21.10 -7.72
N ALA A 384 -4.13 20.53 -8.83
CA ALA A 384 -4.82 19.37 -9.41
C ALA A 384 -4.80 18.15 -8.47
N LEU A 385 -3.67 17.89 -7.80
CA LEU A 385 -3.56 16.83 -6.80
C LEU A 385 -4.35 17.13 -5.52
N ALA A 386 -4.49 18.40 -5.12
CA ALA A 386 -5.37 18.81 -4.04
C ALA A 386 -6.85 18.53 -4.36
N ILE A 387 -7.28 18.83 -5.59
CA ILE A 387 -8.63 18.50 -6.07
C ILE A 387 -8.84 16.98 -6.10
N ALA A 388 -7.88 16.21 -6.62
CA ALA A 388 -7.94 14.75 -6.62
C ALA A 388 -8.04 14.19 -5.18
N SER A 389 -7.29 14.76 -4.23
CA SER A 389 -7.32 14.39 -2.82
C SER A 389 -8.69 14.67 -2.17
N ALA A 390 -9.29 15.82 -2.45
CA ALA A 390 -10.65 16.13 -1.97
C ALA A 390 -11.69 15.15 -2.56
N PHE A 391 -11.50 14.76 -3.82
CA PHE A 391 -12.38 13.80 -4.49
C PHE A 391 -12.33 12.40 -3.86
N ILE A 392 -11.24 12.00 -3.19
CA ILE A 392 -11.16 10.75 -2.41
C ILE A 392 -12.28 10.72 -1.35
N GLY A 393 -12.40 11.81 -0.58
CA GLY A 393 -13.44 11.93 0.45
C GLY A 393 -14.85 11.83 -0.14
N VAL A 394 -15.13 12.60 -1.20
CA VAL A 394 -16.43 12.59 -1.88
C VAL A 394 -16.76 11.20 -2.42
N SER A 395 -15.81 10.56 -3.11
CA SER A 395 -16.00 9.28 -3.79
C SER A 395 -16.21 8.13 -2.80
N TRP A 396 -15.36 7.99 -1.79
CA TRP A 396 -15.45 6.88 -0.84
C TRP A 396 -16.58 7.05 0.17
N VAL A 397 -16.86 8.28 0.61
CA VAL A 397 -18.06 8.54 1.45
C VAL A 397 -19.33 8.33 0.64
N GLY A 398 -19.34 8.74 -0.64
CA GLY A 398 -20.43 8.48 -1.56
C GLY A 398 -20.65 6.96 -1.78
N ALA A 399 -19.57 6.21 -1.99
CA ALA A 399 -19.60 4.76 -2.10
C ALA A 399 -20.21 4.11 -0.85
N TYR A 400 -19.73 4.49 0.33
CA TYR A 400 -20.25 3.96 1.60
C TYR A 400 -21.73 4.27 1.80
N ARG A 401 -22.15 5.53 1.59
CA ARG A 401 -23.55 5.94 1.75
C ARG A 401 -24.48 5.29 0.71
N SER A 402 -24.00 5.12 -0.53
CA SER A 402 -24.76 4.43 -1.58
C SER A 402 -24.95 2.95 -1.26
N ALA A 403 -23.91 2.29 -0.75
CA ALA A 403 -23.99 0.90 -0.31
C ALA A 403 -24.96 0.70 0.86
N GLN A 404 -25.07 1.69 1.75
CA GLN A 404 -26.03 1.66 2.88
C GLN A 404 -27.48 1.83 2.44
N LYS A 405 -27.73 2.50 1.32
CA LYS A 405 -29.10 2.66 0.78
C LYS A 405 -29.59 1.43 0.01
N ASP A 406 -28.67 0.62 -0.46
CA ASP A 406 -28.98 -0.64 -1.19
C ASP A 406 -29.15 -1.83 -0.21
N LYS A 407 -28.94 -1.64 1.09
CA LYS A 407 -29.20 -2.58 2.17
C LYS A 407 -30.60 -2.41 2.71
#